data_74570b19e67e7300aee97fe2ab3396de
#
_entry.id   74570b19e67e7300aee97fe2ab3396de
#
_cell.length_a   1.000
_cell.length_b   1.000
_cell.length_c   1.000
_cell.angle_alpha   90.00
_cell.angle_beta   90.00
_cell.angle_gamma   90.00
#
_symmetry.space_group_name_H-M   'P 1'
#
loop_
_entity.id
_entity.type
_entity.pdbx_description
1 polymer ?
#
loop_
_entity_poly.entity_id
_entity_poly.type
_entity_poly.pdbx_seq_one_letter_code
_entity_poly.pdbx_strand_id
1 'polypeptide(L)'
;MKQAKRVLLIAPYGSYRTAAYVKIAKQLGFDCIVGSTGYHAVSHVPGSTVINLDLGSTDLDLERLQKQHGRTAFHGVIATDDSVVEIAAELAKRLHLPGNSVEAVRRTCRKDLLKNAFLNSTVLSPSGFEVRLDRPFETQISFSTYPCVAKPLTLSASRGVIRADNPGELKAALARIWRLIQKEGEDKYPIALVERFIPGKEIAVEGLLLNGVLSILAIFDKPIPLNGPYFEETIYVTPSALSDAEQQEVKQVLSRACERLELRQGPVHAECRLNEQGIWIIDIASRSIGGQCGQLIKAGTGVTLEEMIVRNSVGESITSKVIEKAVGVMMIPVPGSGGILRRIEGLGNATRVSGVTGVELDARPGQILTPWPEGCAYPGFIFAEAASTGKVVRTLEQAHAELKFVYSPSLPVHVVAATSSSQLFRTDNVRQ
;
A
#
# COMPACT_ATOMS: atom_id res chain seq x y z
N MET A 1 -35.09 21.46 1.25
CA MET A 1 -34.22 20.33 0.88
C MET A 1 -32.90 20.52 1.63
N LYS A 2 -32.43 19.53 2.40
CA LYS A 2 -31.07 19.59 2.97
C LYS A 2 -30.06 19.61 1.82
N GLN A 3 -29.17 20.59 1.80
CA GLN A 3 -28.10 20.65 0.80
C GLN A 3 -27.29 19.34 0.86
N ALA A 4 -27.03 18.72 -0.27
CA ALA A 4 -26.23 17.48 -0.33
C ALA A 4 -24.83 17.75 0.23
N LYS A 5 -24.34 16.88 1.10
CA LYS A 5 -22.94 16.96 1.57
C LYS A 5 -22.02 16.78 0.35
N ARG A 6 -20.90 17.51 0.36
CA ARG A 6 -19.90 17.44 -0.70
C ARG A 6 -18.57 16.95 -0.15
N VAL A 7 -17.98 15.94 -0.78
CA VAL A 7 -16.66 15.41 -0.41
C VAL A 7 -15.66 15.63 -1.54
N LEU A 8 -14.43 15.89 -1.17
CA LEU A 8 -13.30 16.02 -2.08
C LEU A 8 -12.43 14.78 -1.95
N LEU A 9 -12.29 14.04 -3.03
CA LEU A 9 -11.45 12.86 -3.14
C LEU A 9 -10.15 13.23 -3.83
N ILE A 10 -9.02 13.10 -3.15
CA ILE A 10 -7.69 13.31 -3.74
C ILE A 10 -7.10 11.96 -4.09
N ALA A 11 -6.79 11.77 -5.38
CA ALA A 11 -6.32 10.51 -5.93
C ALA A 11 -5.16 10.73 -6.91
N PRO A 12 -4.09 9.91 -6.87
CA PRO A 12 -3.07 9.94 -7.91
C PRO A 12 -3.63 9.38 -9.23
N TYR A 13 -2.92 9.64 -10.32
CA TYR A 13 -3.24 9.04 -11.61
C TYR A 13 -3.29 7.51 -11.49
N GLY A 14 -4.36 6.91 -12.01
CA GLY A 14 -4.51 5.46 -12.07
C GLY A 14 -4.89 4.76 -10.76
N SER A 15 -5.24 5.50 -9.69
CA SER A 15 -5.74 4.87 -8.47
C SER A 15 -7.02 4.05 -8.75
N TYR A 16 -6.93 2.74 -8.52
CA TYR A 16 -8.05 1.80 -8.71
C TYR A 16 -9.21 2.04 -7.75
N ARG A 17 -8.97 2.76 -6.66
CA ARG A 17 -9.97 3.04 -5.62
C ARG A 17 -10.94 4.14 -5.99
N THR A 18 -10.54 5.07 -6.89
CA THR A 18 -11.33 6.27 -7.24
C THR A 18 -12.75 5.95 -7.64
N ALA A 19 -12.95 4.97 -8.51
CA ALA A 19 -14.29 4.59 -9.02
C ALA A 19 -15.22 4.08 -7.90
N ALA A 20 -14.69 3.31 -6.94
CA ALA A 20 -15.45 2.79 -5.81
C ALA A 20 -15.93 3.93 -4.89
N TYR A 21 -15.06 4.88 -4.54
CA TYR A 21 -15.42 6.05 -3.73
C TYR A 21 -16.49 6.92 -4.40
N VAL A 22 -16.33 7.22 -5.70
CA VAL A 22 -17.31 8.04 -6.43
C VAL A 22 -18.68 7.35 -6.49
N LYS A 23 -18.70 6.04 -6.78
CA LYS A 23 -19.93 5.25 -6.78
C LYS A 23 -20.63 5.29 -5.42
N ILE A 24 -19.90 5.07 -4.35
CA ILE A 24 -20.44 5.06 -2.99
C ILE A 24 -20.91 6.45 -2.55
N ALA A 25 -20.13 7.51 -2.79
CA ALA A 25 -20.54 8.86 -2.47
C ALA A 25 -21.90 9.20 -3.15
N LYS A 26 -22.05 8.86 -4.42
CA LYS A 26 -23.31 9.03 -5.16
C LYS A 26 -24.46 8.23 -4.55
N GLN A 27 -24.24 6.97 -4.16
CA GLN A 27 -25.28 6.13 -3.52
C GLN A 27 -25.74 6.73 -2.18
N LEU A 28 -24.82 7.39 -1.45
CA LEU A 28 -25.13 8.09 -0.21
C LEU A 28 -25.77 9.48 -0.41
N GLY A 29 -25.96 9.92 -1.66
CA GLY A 29 -26.46 11.24 -1.99
C GLY A 29 -25.44 12.37 -1.73
N PHE A 30 -24.16 12.05 -1.71
CA PHE A 30 -23.08 13.03 -1.58
C PHE A 30 -22.60 13.47 -2.97
N ASP A 31 -22.29 14.75 -3.10
CA ASP A 31 -21.59 15.29 -4.26
C ASP A 31 -20.10 15.00 -4.14
N CYS A 32 -19.52 14.27 -5.08
CA CYS A 32 -18.13 13.86 -5.05
C CYS A 32 -17.33 14.61 -6.12
N ILE A 33 -16.36 15.39 -5.68
CA ILE A 33 -15.37 16.05 -6.53
C ILE A 33 -14.08 15.26 -6.45
N VAL A 34 -13.49 14.94 -7.60
CA VAL A 34 -12.21 14.22 -7.65
C VAL A 34 -11.10 15.17 -8.06
N GLY A 35 -10.13 15.37 -7.18
CA GLY A 35 -8.86 16.01 -7.48
C GLY A 35 -7.83 14.95 -7.88
N SER A 36 -7.32 15.00 -9.10
CA SER A 36 -6.37 14.00 -9.59
C SER A 36 -5.33 14.61 -10.52
N THR A 37 -4.14 13.99 -10.59
CA THR A 37 -3.12 14.32 -11.58
C THR A 37 -3.45 13.66 -12.92
N GLY A 38 -3.61 14.46 -13.98
CA GLY A 38 -3.82 13.98 -15.34
C GLY A 38 -5.28 13.89 -15.80
N TYR A 39 -5.47 14.26 -17.05
CA TYR A 39 -6.79 14.34 -17.71
C TYR A 39 -7.51 13.01 -17.91
N HIS A 40 -6.79 11.88 -17.87
CA HIS A 40 -7.32 10.59 -18.34
C HIS A 40 -7.91 9.68 -17.26
N ALA A 41 -7.53 9.86 -16.00
CA ALA A 41 -7.94 8.90 -14.95
C ALA A 41 -9.43 8.99 -14.56
N VAL A 42 -10.06 10.12 -14.76
CA VAL A 42 -11.39 10.40 -14.18
C VAL A 42 -12.47 10.72 -15.21
N SER A 43 -12.12 11.00 -16.47
CA SER A 43 -13.09 11.26 -17.55
C SER A 43 -14.04 10.09 -17.83
N HIS A 44 -13.71 8.90 -17.31
CA HIS A 44 -14.51 7.68 -17.48
C HIS A 44 -15.36 7.30 -16.26
N VAL A 45 -15.36 8.09 -15.18
CA VAL A 45 -16.25 7.84 -14.03
C VAL A 45 -17.54 8.65 -14.19
N PRO A 46 -18.65 8.05 -14.65
CA PRO A 46 -19.88 8.79 -14.88
C PRO A 46 -20.40 9.49 -13.64
N GLY A 47 -20.64 10.80 -13.75
CA GLY A 47 -21.26 11.60 -12.69
C GLY A 47 -20.29 12.17 -11.65
N SER A 48 -18.97 12.17 -11.89
CA SER A 48 -18.00 12.92 -11.07
C SER A 48 -17.61 14.23 -11.75
N THR A 49 -17.45 15.27 -10.94
CA THR A 49 -16.76 16.50 -11.35
C THR A 49 -15.28 16.31 -11.07
N VAL A 50 -14.43 16.58 -12.08
CA VAL A 50 -12.99 16.39 -11.97
C VAL A 50 -12.29 17.73 -11.92
N ILE A 51 -11.31 17.84 -11.04
CA ILE A 51 -10.36 18.94 -10.99
C ILE A 51 -8.98 18.38 -11.25
N ASN A 52 -8.34 18.87 -12.31
CA ASN A 52 -6.94 18.52 -12.56
C ASN A 52 -6.06 19.24 -11.54
N LEU A 53 -5.25 18.47 -10.82
CA LEU A 53 -4.28 18.94 -9.84
C LEU A 53 -2.87 18.71 -10.39
N ASP A 54 -2.02 19.74 -10.30
CA ASP A 54 -0.59 19.59 -10.53
C ASP A 54 0.11 19.40 -9.17
N LEU A 55 0.42 18.16 -8.82
CA LEU A 55 1.11 17.83 -7.55
C LEU A 55 2.50 18.48 -7.45
N GLY A 56 3.06 19.02 -8.54
CA GLY A 56 4.29 19.80 -8.54
C GLY A 56 4.09 21.28 -8.18
N SER A 57 2.87 21.82 -8.37
CA SER A 57 2.50 23.22 -8.09
C SER A 57 1.44 23.29 -6.98
N THR A 58 1.69 22.63 -5.88
CA THR A 58 0.72 22.34 -4.79
C THR A 58 0.01 23.59 -4.27
N ASP A 59 0.69 24.72 -4.11
CA ASP A 59 0.06 25.93 -3.54
C ASP A 59 -1.00 26.53 -4.47
N LEU A 60 -0.79 26.56 -5.78
CA LEU A 60 -1.79 27.06 -6.74
C LEU A 60 -3.04 26.17 -6.76
N ASP A 61 -2.87 24.88 -6.68
CA ASP A 61 -3.99 23.95 -6.62
C ASP A 61 -4.77 24.07 -5.32
N LEU A 62 -4.08 24.23 -4.19
CA LEU A 62 -4.70 24.43 -2.89
C LEU A 62 -5.52 25.75 -2.87
N GLU A 63 -4.98 26.85 -3.41
CA GLU A 63 -5.72 28.12 -3.55
C GLU A 63 -6.95 27.98 -4.44
N ARG A 64 -6.85 27.25 -5.56
CA ARG A 64 -7.96 26.98 -6.47
C ARG A 64 -9.08 26.22 -5.75
N LEU A 65 -8.72 25.18 -4.99
CA LEU A 65 -9.67 24.39 -4.21
C LEU A 65 -10.29 25.20 -3.08
N GLN A 66 -9.53 26.09 -2.41
CA GLN A 66 -10.07 27.03 -1.43
C GLN A 66 -11.11 27.99 -2.04
N LYS A 67 -10.83 28.58 -3.21
CA LYS A 67 -11.79 29.43 -3.93
C LYS A 67 -13.06 28.65 -4.30
N GLN A 68 -12.92 27.39 -4.68
CA GLN A 68 -14.08 26.54 -4.96
C GLN A 68 -14.88 26.20 -3.70
N HIS A 69 -14.21 25.95 -2.57
CA HIS A 69 -14.85 25.76 -1.27
C HIS A 69 -15.66 26.99 -0.86
N GLY A 70 -15.12 28.20 -1.05
CA GLY A 70 -15.81 29.46 -0.77
C GLY A 70 -17.10 29.67 -1.59
N ARG A 71 -17.17 29.08 -2.80
CA ARG A 71 -18.38 29.10 -3.65
C ARG A 71 -19.38 28.02 -3.26
N THR A 72 -18.90 26.81 -2.97
CA THR A 72 -19.72 25.67 -2.60
C THR A 72 -18.89 24.78 -1.65
N ALA A 73 -19.28 24.78 -0.38
CA ALA A 73 -18.52 24.16 0.70
C ALA A 73 -18.29 22.66 0.50
N PHE A 74 -17.06 22.21 0.72
CA PHE A 74 -16.74 20.82 1.00
C PHE A 74 -17.03 20.52 2.48
N HIS A 75 -17.35 19.26 2.77
CA HIS A 75 -17.65 18.79 4.13
C HIS A 75 -16.63 17.74 4.62
N GLY A 76 -15.82 17.18 3.70
CA GLY A 76 -14.77 16.25 4.00
C GLY A 76 -13.75 16.13 2.86
N VAL A 77 -12.53 15.72 3.21
CA VAL A 77 -11.44 15.43 2.28
C VAL A 77 -11.00 13.98 2.51
N ILE A 78 -10.80 13.24 1.42
CA ILE A 78 -10.39 11.84 1.44
C ILE A 78 -9.16 11.68 0.55
N ALA A 79 -8.10 11.05 1.05
CA ALA A 79 -6.95 10.60 0.26
C ALA A 79 -7.09 9.11 -0.08
N THR A 80 -6.78 8.71 -1.31
CA THR A 80 -6.86 7.30 -1.71
C THR A 80 -5.56 6.54 -1.49
N ASP A 81 -4.42 7.21 -1.50
CA ASP A 81 -3.09 6.59 -1.53
C ASP A 81 -2.06 7.41 -0.75
N ASP A 82 -0.94 6.78 -0.36
CA ASP A 82 0.13 7.40 0.43
C ASP A 82 0.69 8.67 -0.24
N SER A 83 0.77 8.70 -1.57
CA SER A 83 1.32 9.84 -2.34
C SER A 83 0.50 11.13 -2.25
N VAL A 84 -0.74 11.06 -1.76
CA VAL A 84 -1.67 12.21 -1.71
C VAL A 84 -2.18 12.54 -0.31
N VAL A 85 -1.78 11.78 0.74
CA VAL A 85 -2.27 12.04 2.11
C VAL A 85 -1.78 13.37 2.68
N GLU A 86 -0.56 13.82 2.36
CA GLU A 86 -0.03 15.10 2.83
C GLU A 86 -0.81 16.27 2.20
N ILE A 87 -1.09 16.21 0.90
CA ILE A 87 -1.89 17.23 0.20
C ILE A 87 -3.32 17.27 0.75
N ALA A 88 -3.92 16.11 0.97
CA ALA A 88 -5.26 16.02 1.55
C ALA A 88 -5.31 16.59 2.98
N ALA A 89 -4.27 16.34 3.79
CA ALA A 89 -4.16 16.88 5.15
C ALA A 89 -4.00 18.42 5.13
N GLU A 90 -3.12 18.96 4.28
CA GLU A 90 -2.94 20.41 4.14
C GLU A 90 -4.24 21.07 3.67
N LEU A 91 -4.96 20.45 2.74
CA LEU A 91 -6.23 20.97 2.25
C LEU A 91 -7.31 20.93 3.34
N ALA A 92 -7.43 19.84 4.09
CA ALA A 92 -8.38 19.74 5.21
C ALA A 92 -8.11 20.85 6.23
N LYS A 93 -6.84 21.11 6.56
CA LYS A 93 -6.42 22.21 7.46
C LYS A 93 -6.84 23.59 6.92
N ARG A 94 -6.53 23.89 5.65
CA ARG A 94 -6.88 25.19 5.01
C ARG A 94 -8.39 25.43 4.89
N LEU A 95 -9.16 24.35 4.75
CA LEU A 95 -10.62 24.38 4.64
C LEU A 95 -11.34 24.27 6.00
N HIS A 96 -10.61 24.18 7.11
CA HIS A 96 -11.14 23.95 8.45
C HIS A 96 -12.05 22.72 8.55
N LEU A 97 -11.69 21.64 7.82
CA LEU A 97 -12.40 20.37 7.78
C LEU A 97 -11.75 19.35 8.72
N PRO A 98 -12.49 18.32 9.17
CA PRO A 98 -11.89 17.21 9.91
C PRO A 98 -10.74 16.55 9.13
N GLY A 99 -9.62 16.34 9.80
CA GLY A 99 -8.42 15.76 9.18
C GLY A 99 -7.29 15.58 10.19
N ASN A 100 -6.20 15.00 9.74
CA ASN A 100 -4.94 14.91 10.48
C ASN A 100 -4.06 16.12 10.15
N SER A 101 -3.08 16.44 11.01
CA SER A 101 -2.04 17.40 10.66
C SER A 101 -1.13 16.82 9.57
N VAL A 102 -0.47 17.69 8.80
CA VAL A 102 0.50 17.26 7.77
C VAL A 102 1.65 16.50 8.42
N GLU A 103 2.11 16.93 9.58
CA GLU A 103 3.18 16.28 10.34
C GLU A 103 2.77 14.86 10.77
N ALA A 104 1.52 14.67 11.20
CA ALA A 104 1.02 13.35 11.60
C ALA A 104 0.99 12.37 10.42
N VAL A 105 0.44 12.79 9.26
CA VAL A 105 0.41 11.92 8.08
C VAL A 105 1.81 11.67 7.50
N ARG A 106 2.71 12.67 7.53
CA ARG A 106 4.10 12.52 7.10
C ARG A 106 4.85 11.45 7.90
N ARG A 107 4.57 11.35 9.21
CA ARG A 107 5.14 10.27 10.05
C ARG A 107 4.71 8.88 9.58
N THR A 108 3.58 8.74 8.91
CA THR A 108 3.12 7.46 8.36
C THR A 108 3.65 7.18 6.95
N CYS A 109 4.09 8.20 6.22
CA CYS A 109 4.67 8.05 4.87
C CYS A 109 6.19 7.81 4.89
N ARG A 110 6.85 8.13 5.99
CA ARG A 110 8.30 8.09 6.16
C ARG A 110 8.69 7.15 7.29
N LYS A 111 9.29 6.01 6.93
CA LYS A 111 9.63 4.94 7.89
C LYS A 111 10.61 5.37 9.00
N ASP A 112 11.52 6.31 8.69
CA ASP A 112 12.40 6.94 9.68
C ASP A 112 11.64 7.79 10.69
N LEU A 113 10.67 8.59 10.22
CA LEU A 113 9.84 9.42 11.08
C LEU A 113 8.88 8.58 11.93
N LEU A 114 8.30 7.52 11.33
CA LEU A 114 7.46 6.55 12.05
C LEU A 114 8.24 5.93 13.22
N LYS A 115 9.43 5.43 12.96
CA LYS A 115 10.31 4.86 13.97
C LYS A 115 10.66 5.88 15.06
N ASN A 116 11.05 7.09 14.68
CA ASN A 116 11.41 8.14 15.63
C ASN A 116 10.23 8.51 16.54
N ALA A 117 8.99 8.47 16.05
CA ALA A 117 7.80 8.73 16.85
C ALA A 117 7.60 7.71 17.99
N PHE A 118 8.09 6.47 17.82
CA PHE A 118 7.98 5.42 18.84
C PHE A 118 9.19 5.31 19.76
N LEU A 119 10.27 6.04 19.51
CA LEU A 119 11.41 6.08 20.44
C LEU A 119 10.96 6.55 21.83
N ASN A 120 11.48 5.86 22.86
CA ASN A 120 11.13 6.15 24.26
C ASN A 120 9.63 6.11 24.57
N SER A 121 8.88 5.28 23.86
CA SER A 121 7.45 5.05 24.12
C SER A 121 7.19 3.60 24.54
N THR A 122 5.95 3.31 24.94
CA THR A 122 5.50 1.94 25.24
C THR A 122 5.07 1.17 24.00
N VAL A 123 5.12 1.77 22.80
CA VAL A 123 4.81 1.13 21.53
C VAL A 123 6.05 0.40 21.04
N LEU A 124 5.97 -0.93 20.94
CA LEU A 124 7.07 -1.73 20.40
C LEU A 124 7.16 -1.52 18.88
N SER A 125 8.36 -1.19 18.43
CA SER A 125 8.72 -1.04 17.01
C SER A 125 10.14 -1.56 16.80
N PRO A 126 10.49 -2.12 15.61
CA PRO A 126 11.82 -2.63 15.37
C PRO A 126 12.89 -1.56 15.58
N SER A 127 13.93 -1.86 16.37
CA SER A 127 15.10 -0.99 16.44
C SER A 127 15.90 -1.05 15.14
N GLY A 128 16.53 0.05 14.73
CA GLY A 128 17.29 0.09 13.49
C GLY A 128 17.98 1.44 13.29
N PHE A 129 18.61 1.62 12.16
CA PHE A 129 19.39 2.80 11.80
C PHE A 129 19.30 3.06 10.29
N GLU A 130 19.65 4.27 9.89
CA GLU A 130 19.68 4.70 8.50
C GLU A 130 21.03 4.37 7.84
N VAL A 131 20.97 3.98 6.56
CA VAL A 131 22.14 3.74 5.71
C VAL A 131 22.04 4.62 4.48
N ARG A 132 23.06 5.44 4.23
CA ARG A 132 23.18 6.23 3.01
C ARG A 132 23.58 5.34 1.84
N LEU A 133 22.72 5.26 0.82
CA LEU A 133 22.90 4.39 -0.34
C LEU A 133 23.86 4.96 -1.38
N ASP A 134 24.06 6.28 -1.37
CA ASP A 134 24.99 7.02 -2.23
C ASP A 134 26.44 7.03 -1.71
N ARG A 135 26.75 6.24 -0.65
CA ARG A 135 28.05 6.12 -0.01
C ARG A 135 28.43 4.65 0.21
N PRO A 136 29.71 4.32 0.40
CA PRO A 136 30.12 2.96 0.75
C PRO A 136 29.40 2.41 1.99
N PHE A 137 28.95 1.17 1.93
CA PHE A 137 28.14 0.57 3.00
C PHE A 137 28.94 0.01 4.16
N GLU A 138 30.20 -0.38 3.93
CA GLU A 138 31.02 -1.19 4.84
C GLU A 138 31.09 -0.63 6.24
N THR A 139 31.37 0.67 6.35
CA THR A 139 31.48 1.36 7.64
C THR A 139 30.12 1.61 8.28
N GLN A 140 29.08 1.75 7.49
CA GLN A 140 27.73 2.08 7.96
C GLN A 140 27.01 0.87 8.57
N ILE A 141 27.32 -0.36 8.10
CA ILE A 141 26.62 -1.59 8.52
C ILE A 141 27.41 -2.44 9.53
N SER A 142 28.57 -1.96 10.02
CA SER A 142 29.42 -2.70 10.95
C SER A 142 28.75 -3.04 12.29
N PHE A 143 27.73 -2.29 12.67
CA PHE A 143 26.96 -2.48 13.91
C PHE A 143 25.63 -3.23 13.70
N SER A 144 25.36 -3.76 12.51
CA SER A 144 24.13 -4.50 12.22
C SER A 144 24.05 -5.77 13.06
N THR A 145 22.87 -6.01 13.62
CA THR A 145 22.49 -7.30 14.20
C THR A 145 21.69 -8.12 13.23
N TYR A 146 21.88 -9.43 13.21
CA TYR A 146 21.21 -10.33 12.27
C TYR A 146 20.29 -11.33 12.99
N PRO A 147 19.18 -11.75 12.37
CA PRO A 147 18.66 -11.27 11.08
C PRO A 147 18.16 -9.83 11.15
N CYS A 148 18.31 -9.09 10.04
CA CYS A 148 17.81 -7.73 9.89
C CYS A 148 16.97 -7.58 8.61
N VAL A 149 16.27 -6.45 8.49
CA VAL A 149 15.46 -6.10 7.31
C VAL A 149 15.90 -4.74 6.81
N ALA A 150 16.34 -4.68 5.56
CA ALA A 150 16.61 -3.42 4.85
C ALA A 150 15.37 -3.01 4.05
N LYS A 151 14.99 -1.73 4.13
CA LYS A 151 13.83 -1.20 3.41
C LYS A 151 14.04 0.25 2.97
N PRO A 152 13.56 0.66 1.76
CA PRO A 152 13.57 2.06 1.36
C PRO A 152 12.63 2.89 2.24
N LEU A 153 12.89 4.20 2.38
CA LEU A 153 12.08 5.07 3.25
C LEU A 153 10.67 5.32 2.71
N THR A 154 10.52 5.45 1.40
CA THR A 154 9.34 6.03 0.74
C THR A 154 8.51 5.03 -0.06
N LEU A 155 9.04 3.86 -0.40
CA LEU A 155 8.30 2.88 -1.18
C LEU A 155 7.28 2.13 -0.32
N SER A 156 6.13 1.82 -0.93
CA SER A 156 5.01 1.07 -0.34
C SER A 156 4.90 -0.35 -0.94
N ALA A 157 3.91 -1.15 -0.51
CA ALA A 157 3.63 -2.50 -0.98
C ALA A 157 4.82 -3.46 -0.86
N SER A 158 5.56 -3.40 0.23
CA SER A 158 6.75 -4.24 0.51
C SER A 158 7.86 -4.18 -0.56
N ARG A 159 7.83 -3.19 -1.46
CA ARG A 159 8.86 -3.03 -2.50
C ARG A 159 10.21 -2.70 -1.89
N GLY A 160 11.21 -3.48 -2.27
CA GLY A 160 12.57 -3.31 -1.77
C GLY A 160 12.73 -3.66 -0.28
N VAL A 161 11.74 -4.31 0.35
CA VAL A 161 11.87 -4.82 1.72
C VAL A 161 12.55 -6.18 1.66
N ILE A 162 13.77 -6.28 2.21
CA ILE A 162 14.64 -7.44 2.05
C ILE A 162 15.23 -7.84 3.40
N ARG A 163 15.03 -9.09 3.82
CA ARG A 163 15.72 -9.68 4.97
C ARG A 163 17.14 -10.07 4.59
N ALA A 164 18.04 -9.86 5.53
CA ALA A 164 19.43 -10.31 5.45
C ALA A 164 19.81 -11.03 6.74
N ASP A 165 20.47 -12.17 6.61
CA ASP A 165 20.89 -13.01 7.73
C ASP A 165 22.40 -12.86 8.02
N ASN A 166 23.12 -12.11 7.19
CA ASN A 166 24.56 -11.83 7.34
C ASN A 166 24.97 -10.56 6.59
N PRO A 167 26.21 -10.04 6.82
CA PRO A 167 26.68 -8.80 6.19
C PRO A 167 26.72 -8.83 4.66
N GLY A 168 27.01 -9.99 4.06
CA GLY A 168 27.05 -10.14 2.60
C GLY A 168 25.67 -9.96 1.96
N GLU A 169 24.65 -10.57 2.55
CA GLU A 169 23.25 -10.42 2.13
C GLU A 169 22.76 -8.99 2.34
N LEU A 170 23.11 -8.34 3.47
CA LEU A 170 22.75 -6.95 3.72
C LEU A 170 23.34 -6.01 2.66
N LYS A 171 24.61 -6.19 2.29
CA LYS A 171 25.23 -5.41 1.20
C LYS A 171 24.50 -5.61 -0.13
N ALA A 172 24.18 -6.85 -0.47
CA ALA A 172 23.43 -7.17 -1.70
C ALA A 172 22.03 -6.54 -1.68
N ALA A 173 21.34 -6.59 -0.54
CA ALA A 173 20.03 -5.97 -0.35
C ALA A 173 20.09 -4.43 -0.53
N LEU A 174 21.04 -3.75 0.11
CA LEU A 174 21.21 -2.30 0.00
C LEU A 174 21.54 -1.87 -1.44
N ALA A 175 22.42 -2.60 -2.14
CA ALA A 175 22.73 -2.34 -3.53
C ALA A 175 21.51 -2.55 -4.45
N ARG A 176 20.64 -3.52 -4.13
CA ARG A 176 19.40 -3.78 -4.86
C ARG A 176 18.36 -2.67 -4.62
N ILE A 177 18.19 -2.25 -3.37
CA ILE A 177 17.33 -1.13 -2.98
C ILE A 177 17.76 0.16 -3.70
N TRP A 178 19.08 0.42 -3.74
CA TRP A 178 19.60 1.61 -4.42
C TRP A 178 19.24 1.66 -5.91
N ARG A 179 19.44 0.54 -6.63
CA ARG A 179 19.03 0.44 -8.04
C ARG A 179 17.53 0.64 -8.23
N LEU A 180 16.72 0.11 -7.30
CA LEU A 180 15.26 0.28 -7.34
C LEU A 180 14.86 1.74 -7.15
N ILE A 181 15.41 2.43 -6.15
CA ILE A 181 15.15 3.85 -5.86
C ILE A 181 15.53 4.73 -7.06
N GLN A 182 16.71 4.50 -7.68
CA GLN A 182 17.15 5.22 -8.86
C GLN A 182 16.19 5.02 -10.04
N LYS A 183 15.74 3.78 -10.26
CA LYS A 183 14.78 3.46 -11.33
C LYS A 183 13.44 4.17 -11.16
N GLU A 184 12.98 4.35 -9.92
CA GLU A 184 11.72 5.01 -9.59
C GLU A 184 11.83 6.55 -9.54
N GLY A 185 13.02 7.12 -9.70
CA GLY A 185 13.24 8.57 -9.56
C GLY A 185 13.12 9.09 -8.13
N GLU A 186 13.28 8.21 -7.14
CA GLU A 186 13.22 8.52 -5.71
C GLU A 186 14.62 8.77 -5.09
N ASP A 187 15.64 8.97 -5.92
CA ASP A 187 17.04 9.10 -5.54
C ASP A 187 17.39 10.38 -4.75
N LYS A 188 16.47 11.34 -4.70
CA LYS A 188 16.57 12.50 -3.79
C LYS A 188 16.61 12.11 -2.30
N TYR A 189 16.14 10.90 -1.96
CA TYR A 189 16.23 10.31 -0.63
C TYR A 189 17.07 9.02 -0.67
N PRO A 190 18.40 9.10 -0.83
CA PRO A 190 19.28 7.94 -1.00
C PRO A 190 19.53 7.23 0.35
N ILE A 191 18.48 6.85 1.03
CA ILE A 191 18.54 6.27 2.38
C ILE A 191 17.70 4.99 2.42
N ALA A 192 18.27 3.96 3.02
CA ALA A 192 17.54 2.78 3.47
C ALA A 192 17.52 2.72 4.99
N LEU A 193 16.43 2.21 5.55
CA LEU A 193 16.33 1.87 6.96
C LEU A 193 16.72 0.39 7.12
N VAL A 194 17.64 0.11 8.03
CA VAL A 194 18.01 -1.25 8.43
C VAL A 194 17.50 -1.50 9.83
N GLU A 195 16.58 -2.46 9.97
CA GLU A 195 15.91 -2.76 11.24
C GLU A 195 16.15 -4.20 11.66
N ARG A 196 16.08 -4.46 12.97
CA ARG A 196 16.04 -5.82 13.49
C ARG A 196 14.82 -6.55 12.93
N PHE A 197 15.02 -7.78 12.45
CA PHE A 197 13.89 -8.66 12.09
C PHE A 197 13.12 -9.06 13.35
N ILE A 198 11.82 -8.87 13.36
CA ILE A 198 10.95 -9.27 14.45
C ILE A 198 10.26 -10.58 14.06
N PRO A 199 10.53 -11.71 14.73
CA PRO A 199 9.83 -12.96 14.49
C PRO A 199 8.42 -12.89 15.06
N GLY A 200 7.53 -13.76 14.58
CA GLY A 200 6.18 -13.92 15.13
C GLY A 200 5.10 -13.99 14.07
N LYS A 201 3.86 -14.16 14.52
CA LYS A 201 2.66 -14.15 13.67
C LYS A 201 2.42 -12.72 13.18
N GLU A 202 2.22 -12.56 11.89
CA GLU A 202 1.91 -11.25 11.31
C GLU A 202 0.42 -11.11 11.04
N ILE A 203 -0.11 -9.95 11.37
CA ILE A 203 -1.49 -9.54 11.12
C ILE A 203 -1.51 -8.18 10.46
N ALA A 204 -2.58 -7.91 9.73
CA ALA A 204 -2.94 -6.58 9.27
C ALA A 204 -4.21 -6.10 9.99
N VAL A 205 -4.26 -4.83 10.33
CA VAL A 205 -5.40 -4.23 11.04
C VAL A 205 -5.91 -3.04 10.26
N GLU A 206 -7.20 -3.02 10.01
CA GLU A 206 -7.89 -1.87 9.42
C GLU A 206 -8.78 -1.23 10.46
N GLY A 207 -8.66 0.08 10.61
CA GLY A 207 -9.43 0.87 11.56
C GLY A 207 -9.83 2.23 11.03
N LEU A 208 -10.72 2.88 11.77
CA LEU A 208 -11.12 4.27 11.55
C LEU A 208 -10.95 5.09 12.82
N LEU A 209 -10.33 6.25 12.67
CA LEU A 209 -10.26 7.27 13.70
C LEU A 209 -11.36 8.31 13.51
N LEU A 210 -12.05 8.62 14.58
CA LEU A 210 -12.98 9.75 14.67
C LEU A 210 -12.66 10.53 15.94
N ASN A 211 -12.20 11.77 15.79
CA ASN A 211 -11.79 12.64 16.89
C ASN A 211 -10.75 12.00 17.84
N GLY A 212 -9.84 11.19 17.30
CA GLY A 212 -8.80 10.48 18.06
C GLY A 212 -9.24 9.15 18.69
N VAL A 213 -10.50 8.75 18.51
CA VAL A 213 -11.00 7.45 18.99
C VAL A 213 -10.89 6.42 17.87
N LEU A 214 -10.12 5.36 18.09
CA LEU A 214 -9.90 4.27 17.12
C LEU A 214 -11.00 3.20 17.24
N SER A 215 -11.65 2.92 16.13
CA SER A 215 -12.55 1.78 15.93
C SER A 215 -11.88 0.77 15.00
N ILE A 216 -11.63 -0.46 15.45
CA ILE A 216 -11.15 -1.54 14.59
C ILE A 216 -12.31 -2.03 13.73
N LEU A 217 -12.10 -2.08 12.43
CA LEU A 217 -13.06 -2.59 11.44
C LEU A 217 -12.83 -4.06 11.13
N ALA A 218 -11.56 -4.46 11.01
CA ALA A 218 -11.15 -5.84 10.77
C ALA A 218 -9.71 -6.08 11.24
N ILE A 219 -9.45 -7.31 11.69
CA ILE A 219 -8.11 -7.87 11.85
C ILE A 219 -8.00 -9.01 10.84
N PHE A 220 -6.97 -8.96 10.02
CA PHE A 220 -6.67 -9.97 9.01
C PHE A 220 -5.47 -10.80 9.46
N ASP A 221 -5.64 -12.10 9.50
CA ASP A 221 -4.50 -13.00 9.64
C ASP A 221 -3.78 -13.14 8.29
N LYS A 222 -2.45 -13.16 8.34
CA LYS A 222 -1.57 -13.52 7.22
C LYS A 222 -1.07 -14.96 7.45
N PRO A 223 -1.76 -15.99 6.90
CA PRO A 223 -1.48 -17.39 7.23
C PRO A 223 -0.15 -17.89 6.69
N ILE A 224 0.38 -17.29 5.63
CA ILE A 224 1.68 -17.63 5.07
C ILE A 224 2.75 -16.85 5.83
N PRO A 225 3.72 -17.54 6.50
CA PRO A 225 4.75 -16.85 7.26
C PRO A 225 5.63 -15.94 6.39
N LEU A 226 5.67 -14.65 6.71
CA LEU A 226 6.51 -13.66 6.03
C LEU A 226 7.90 -13.61 6.69
N ASN A 227 8.70 -14.65 6.46
CA ASN A 227 10.03 -14.78 7.07
C ASN A 227 11.19 -14.31 6.15
N GLY A 228 10.87 -13.83 4.95
CA GLY A 228 11.85 -13.38 3.97
C GLY A 228 12.31 -14.50 3.00
N PRO A 229 13.28 -14.22 2.12
CA PRO A 229 14.03 -12.96 2.03
C PRO A 229 13.21 -11.75 1.58
N TYR A 230 12.06 -11.96 0.91
CA TYR A 230 11.12 -10.92 0.47
C TYR A 230 9.80 -11.05 1.22
N PHE A 231 9.06 -9.96 1.32
CA PHE A 231 7.83 -9.90 2.13
C PHE A 231 6.61 -9.65 1.22
N GLU A 232 6.48 -10.47 0.18
CA GLU A 232 5.32 -10.45 -0.70
C GLU A 232 4.09 -10.96 0.03
N GLU A 233 3.09 -10.12 0.15
CA GLU A 233 1.81 -10.47 0.78
C GLU A 233 0.95 -11.25 -0.19
N THR A 234 0.38 -12.36 0.24
CA THR A 234 -0.40 -13.22 -0.63
C THR A 234 -1.81 -13.49 -0.13
N ILE A 235 -1.98 -13.98 1.10
CA ILE A 235 -3.31 -14.34 1.62
C ILE A 235 -3.63 -13.54 2.86
N TYR A 236 -4.83 -12.97 2.88
CA TYR A 236 -5.46 -12.34 4.03
C TYR A 236 -6.79 -13.02 4.33
N VAL A 237 -7.03 -13.37 5.58
CA VAL A 237 -8.28 -13.98 6.04
C VAL A 237 -8.81 -13.29 7.28
N THR A 238 -10.14 -13.23 7.41
CA THR A 238 -10.84 -12.70 8.58
C THR A 238 -12.12 -13.52 8.82
N PRO A 239 -12.65 -13.63 10.05
CA PRO A 239 -12.17 -13.04 11.30
C PRO A 239 -10.81 -13.62 11.72
N SER A 240 -10.05 -12.84 12.47
CA SER A 240 -8.76 -13.31 12.99
C SER A 240 -8.92 -14.46 13.97
N ALA A 241 -7.95 -15.37 13.98
CA ALA A 241 -7.87 -16.44 14.95
C ALA A 241 -7.31 -16.00 16.32
N LEU A 242 -7.02 -14.70 16.50
CA LEU A 242 -6.64 -14.13 17.79
C LEU A 242 -7.80 -14.23 18.78
N SER A 243 -7.50 -14.55 20.04
CA SER A 243 -8.46 -14.49 21.14
C SER A 243 -8.99 -13.07 21.36
N ASP A 244 -10.14 -12.93 22.01
CA ASP A 244 -10.71 -11.61 22.32
C ASP A 244 -9.73 -10.75 23.14
N ALA A 245 -8.96 -11.35 24.05
CA ALA A 245 -7.95 -10.68 24.85
C ALA A 245 -6.82 -10.12 23.96
N GLU A 246 -6.29 -10.91 23.02
CA GLU A 246 -5.27 -10.48 22.07
C GLU A 246 -5.81 -9.39 21.13
N GLN A 247 -7.03 -9.51 20.63
CA GLN A 247 -7.66 -8.48 19.80
C GLN A 247 -7.83 -7.17 20.56
N GLN A 248 -8.20 -7.24 21.85
CA GLN A 248 -8.29 -6.06 22.70
C GLN A 248 -6.92 -5.42 22.96
N GLU A 249 -5.88 -6.23 23.13
CA GLU A 249 -4.49 -5.76 23.26
C GLU A 249 -4.03 -5.08 21.96
N VAL A 250 -4.28 -5.67 20.78
CA VAL A 250 -4.02 -5.05 19.47
C VAL A 250 -4.68 -3.67 19.40
N LYS A 251 -5.95 -3.55 19.78
CA LYS A 251 -6.65 -2.27 19.79
C LYS A 251 -5.98 -1.24 20.70
N GLN A 252 -5.56 -1.65 21.91
CA GLN A 252 -4.88 -0.76 22.84
C GLN A 252 -3.51 -0.30 22.33
N VAL A 253 -2.72 -1.22 21.75
CA VAL A 253 -1.40 -0.89 21.17
C VAL A 253 -1.57 0.09 20.01
N LEU A 254 -2.51 -0.17 19.10
CA LEU A 254 -2.77 0.71 17.97
C LEU A 254 -3.34 2.07 18.40
N SER A 255 -4.19 2.12 19.43
CA SER A 255 -4.69 3.40 19.96
C SER A 255 -3.53 4.27 20.48
N ARG A 256 -2.59 3.66 21.24
CA ARG A 256 -1.36 4.36 21.69
C ARG A 256 -0.46 4.77 20.52
N ALA A 257 -0.34 3.91 19.50
CA ALA A 257 0.44 4.25 18.29
C ALA A 257 -0.15 5.44 17.54
N CYS A 258 -1.47 5.46 17.34
CA CYS A 258 -2.18 6.59 16.71
C CYS A 258 -2.02 7.89 17.52
N GLU A 259 -2.11 7.80 18.86
CA GLU A 259 -1.89 8.95 19.75
C GLU A 259 -0.47 9.50 19.63
N ARG A 260 0.55 8.62 19.64
CA ARG A 260 1.96 9.02 19.45
C ARG A 260 2.25 9.65 18.10
N LEU A 261 1.55 9.21 17.06
CA LEU A 261 1.63 9.77 15.72
C LEU A 261 0.76 11.04 15.55
N GLU A 262 -0.05 11.38 16.55
CA GLU A 262 -1.02 12.48 16.53
C GLU A 262 -2.11 12.28 15.44
N LEU A 263 -2.41 11.05 15.09
CA LEU A 263 -3.51 10.73 14.17
C LEU A 263 -4.85 10.85 14.89
N ARG A 264 -5.82 11.51 14.28
CA ARG A 264 -7.12 11.79 14.89
C ARG A 264 -8.32 11.49 14.00
N GLN A 265 -8.12 11.39 12.69
CA GLN A 265 -9.21 11.29 11.73
C GLN A 265 -8.89 10.36 10.57
N GLY A 266 -9.91 9.63 10.07
CA GLY A 266 -9.82 8.85 8.85
C GLY A 266 -9.31 7.42 9.05
N PRO A 267 -9.07 6.71 7.94
CA PRO A 267 -8.62 5.32 7.95
C PRO A 267 -7.20 5.18 8.47
N VAL A 268 -6.96 4.06 9.16
CA VAL A 268 -5.65 3.63 9.64
C VAL A 268 -5.47 2.16 9.26
N HIS A 269 -4.42 1.90 8.51
CA HIS A 269 -3.95 0.55 8.20
C HIS A 269 -2.65 0.29 8.96
N ALA A 270 -2.57 -0.82 9.69
CA ALA A 270 -1.35 -1.18 10.43
C ALA A 270 -0.97 -2.63 10.19
N GLU A 271 0.33 -2.88 10.12
CA GLU A 271 0.92 -4.21 10.10
C GLU A 271 1.62 -4.46 11.42
N CYS A 272 1.28 -5.58 12.06
CA CYS A 272 1.77 -5.92 13.38
C CYS A 272 2.34 -7.34 13.40
N ARG A 273 3.39 -7.55 14.21
CA ARG A 273 3.87 -8.90 14.57
C ARG A 273 3.68 -9.17 16.04
N LEU A 274 3.14 -10.35 16.33
CA LEU A 274 2.88 -10.83 17.68
C LEU A 274 3.87 -11.92 18.05
N ASN A 275 4.52 -11.77 19.19
CA ASN A 275 5.40 -12.78 19.80
C ASN A 275 5.34 -12.69 21.32
N GLU A 276 6.18 -13.46 22.03
CA GLU A 276 6.23 -13.49 23.50
C GLU A 276 6.56 -12.14 24.14
N GLN A 277 7.19 -11.23 23.40
CA GLN A 277 7.54 -9.88 23.89
C GLN A 277 6.37 -8.89 23.76
N GLY A 278 5.32 -9.24 23.01
CA GLY A 278 4.13 -8.43 22.79
C GLY A 278 3.86 -8.14 21.31
N ILE A 279 3.15 -7.04 21.06
CA ILE A 279 2.70 -6.62 19.74
C ILE A 279 3.64 -5.53 19.21
N TRP A 280 4.28 -5.82 18.10
CA TRP A 280 5.24 -4.95 17.41
C TRP A 280 4.58 -4.27 16.22
N ILE A 281 4.62 -2.95 16.16
CA ILE A 281 4.20 -2.19 14.97
C ILE A 281 5.32 -2.26 13.93
N ILE A 282 5.02 -2.91 12.79
CA ILE A 282 5.96 -3.04 11.67
C ILE A 282 5.81 -1.89 10.70
N ASP A 283 4.57 -1.52 10.40
CA ASP A 283 4.22 -0.35 9.59
C ASP A 283 2.84 0.18 10.00
N ILE A 284 2.57 1.47 9.71
CA ILE A 284 1.28 2.09 9.91
C ILE A 284 1.08 3.21 8.87
N ALA A 285 -0.07 3.23 8.23
CA ALA A 285 -0.42 4.18 7.19
C ALA A 285 -1.73 4.90 7.53
N SER A 286 -1.80 6.19 7.24
CA SER A 286 -3.00 7.03 7.41
C SER A 286 -3.92 6.96 6.18
N ARG A 287 -4.09 5.78 5.64
CA ARG A 287 -4.98 5.45 4.51
C ARG A 287 -5.53 4.04 4.69
N SER A 288 -6.50 3.67 3.86
CA SER A 288 -7.09 2.32 3.90
C SER A 288 -6.15 1.24 3.36
N ILE A 289 -6.37 0.01 3.83
CA ILE A 289 -5.69 -1.21 3.39
C ILE A 289 -5.75 -1.39 1.86
N GLY A 290 -4.68 -1.97 1.29
CA GLY A 290 -4.58 -2.37 -0.12
C GLY A 290 -5.15 -3.75 -0.40
N GLY A 291 -4.68 -4.36 -1.51
CA GLY A 291 -4.90 -5.77 -1.82
C GLY A 291 -6.36 -6.20 -1.92
N GLN A 292 -7.29 -5.28 -2.23
CA GLN A 292 -8.73 -5.54 -2.31
C GLN A 292 -9.35 -6.05 -0.98
N CYS A 293 -8.65 -5.92 0.15
CA CYS A 293 -9.14 -6.39 1.47
C CYS A 293 -10.44 -5.67 1.91
N GLY A 294 -10.73 -4.48 1.39
CA GLY A 294 -12.00 -3.79 1.60
C GLY A 294 -13.23 -4.62 1.20
N GLN A 295 -13.09 -5.52 0.21
CA GLN A 295 -14.17 -6.42 -0.20
C GLN A 295 -14.49 -7.46 0.90
N LEU A 296 -13.49 -7.87 1.69
CA LEU A 296 -13.69 -8.79 2.82
C LEU A 296 -14.50 -8.12 3.95
N ILE A 297 -14.25 -6.84 4.20
CA ILE A 297 -15.01 -6.04 5.17
C ILE A 297 -16.48 -5.97 4.73
N LYS A 298 -16.73 -5.70 3.46
CA LYS A 298 -18.09 -5.70 2.90
C LYS A 298 -18.77 -7.07 3.02
N ALA A 299 -18.06 -8.15 2.67
CA ALA A 299 -18.60 -9.51 2.74
C ALA A 299 -19.00 -9.90 4.17
N GLY A 300 -18.22 -9.45 5.17
CA GLY A 300 -18.46 -9.72 6.57
C GLY A 300 -19.49 -8.80 7.23
N THR A 301 -19.49 -7.51 6.92
CA THR A 301 -20.31 -6.49 7.59
C THR A 301 -21.54 -6.05 6.80
N GLY A 302 -21.56 -6.28 5.50
CA GLY A 302 -22.57 -5.75 4.56
C GLY A 302 -22.35 -4.29 4.17
N VAL A 303 -21.35 -3.58 4.75
CA VAL A 303 -21.03 -2.18 4.47
C VAL A 303 -19.65 -2.08 3.83
N THR A 304 -19.50 -1.30 2.77
CA THR A 304 -18.20 -1.15 2.11
C THR A 304 -17.25 -0.28 2.94
N LEU A 305 -15.95 -0.55 2.85
CA LEU A 305 -14.92 0.27 3.50
C LEU A 305 -14.99 1.72 3.01
N GLU A 306 -15.24 1.92 1.72
CA GLU A 306 -15.40 3.26 1.12
C GLU A 306 -16.60 4.00 1.71
N GLU A 307 -17.73 3.33 1.96
CA GLU A 307 -18.87 3.95 2.64
C GLU A 307 -18.49 4.41 4.04
N MET A 308 -17.81 3.56 4.79
CA MET A 308 -17.35 3.87 6.14
C MET A 308 -16.42 5.10 6.12
N ILE A 309 -15.48 5.17 5.18
CA ILE A 309 -14.54 6.28 5.05
C ILE A 309 -15.25 7.57 4.60
N VAL A 310 -16.16 7.50 3.63
CA VAL A 310 -16.93 8.66 3.16
C VAL A 310 -17.75 9.27 4.31
N ARG A 311 -18.46 8.46 5.08
CA ARG A 311 -19.21 8.93 6.26
C ARG A 311 -18.29 9.52 7.34
N ASN A 312 -17.17 8.84 7.62
CA ASN A 312 -16.17 9.30 8.59
C ASN A 312 -15.58 10.66 8.19
N SER A 313 -15.31 10.90 6.90
CA SER A 313 -14.73 12.14 6.41
C SER A 313 -15.61 13.39 6.68
N VAL A 314 -16.91 13.20 6.86
CA VAL A 314 -17.88 14.26 7.18
C VAL A 314 -18.31 14.21 8.65
N GLY A 315 -17.56 13.53 9.51
CA GLY A 315 -17.77 13.47 10.96
C GLY A 315 -18.89 12.53 11.41
N GLU A 316 -19.38 11.64 10.54
CA GLU A 316 -20.39 10.64 10.93
C GLU A 316 -19.71 9.46 11.62
N SER A 317 -20.25 9.04 12.77
CA SER A 317 -19.85 7.79 13.41
C SER A 317 -20.43 6.58 12.67
N ILE A 318 -19.67 5.49 12.62
CA ILE A 318 -20.11 4.24 12.00
C ILE A 318 -20.04 3.14 13.04
N THR A 319 -21.15 2.44 13.20
CA THR A 319 -21.17 1.21 13.99
C THR A 319 -20.79 0.06 13.07
N SER A 320 -19.59 -0.49 13.25
CA SER A 320 -19.19 -1.71 12.54
C SER A 320 -19.93 -2.91 13.11
N LYS A 321 -20.47 -3.75 12.22
CA LYS A 321 -20.94 -5.09 12.60
C LYS A 321 -19.74 -6.02 12.68
N VAL A 322 -19.83 -7.01 13.55
CA VAL A 322 -18.82 -8.06 13.66
C VAL A 322 -18.84 -8.90 12.38
N ILE A 323 -17.66 -9.23 11.88
CA ILE A 323 -17.51 -10.15 10.74
C ILE A 323 -17.69 -11.58 11.26
N GLU A 324 -18.81 -12.21 10.92
CA GLU A 324 -19.14 -13.57 11.39
C GLU A 324 -18.71 -14.66 10.40
N LYS A 325 -18.70 -14.34 9.10
CA LYS A 325 -18.29 -15.29 8.06
C LYS A 325 -16.79 -15.30 7.87
N ALA A 326 -16.21 -16.49 7.77
CA ALA A 326 -14.83 -16.63 7.36
C ALA A 326 -14.68 -16.32 5.86
N VAL A 327 -13.96 -15.26 5.55
CA VAL A 327 -13.70 -14.77 4.20
C VAL A 327 -12.21 -14.51 4.01
N GLY A 328 -11.75 -14.58 2.77
CA GLY A 328 -10.35 -14.28 2.46
C GLY A 328 -10.14 -13.84 1.03
N VAL A 329 -9.00 -13.22 0.83
CA VAL A 329 -8.48 -12.84 -0.49
C VAL A 329 -7.08 -13.40 -0.66
N MET A 330 -6.81 -13.90 -1.86
CA MET A 330 -5.44 -14.12 -2.32
C MET A 330 -5.09 -13.03 -3.33
N MET A 331 -4.06 -12.28 -3.03
CA MET A 331 -3.32 -11.48 -3.99
C MET A 331 -2.43 -12.43 -4.76
N ILE A 332 -2.74 -12.68 -6.03
CA ILE A 332 -2.04 -13.68 -6.83
C ILE A 332 -0.58 -13.26 -7.01
N PRO A 333 0.41 -14.06 -6.53
CA PRO A 333 1.81 -13.73 -6.71
C PRO A 333 2.22 -13.84 -8.18
N VAL A 334 3.26 -13.11 -8.59
CA VAL A 334 3.85 -13.26 -9.92
C VAL A 334 4.66 -14.56 -9.97
N PRO A 335 4.25 -15.56 -10.77
CA PRO A 335 4.94 -16.87 -10.77
C PRO A 335 6.35 -16.79 -11.37
N GLY A 336 7.29 -17.53 -10.76
CA GLY A 336 8.65 -17.69 -11.24
C GLY A 336 9.43 -16.38 -11.34
N SER A 337 10.11 -16.17 -12.46
CA SER A 337 10.87 -14.94 -12.74
C SER A 337 10.02 -13.81 -13.33
N GLY A 338 8.71 -14.03 -13.52
CA GLY A 338 7.85 -13.10 -14.26
C GLY A 338 8.18 -13.06 -15.76
N GLY A 339 7.88 -11.95 -16.41
CA GLY A 339 8.13 -11.72 -17.84
C GLY A 339 6.96 -11.08 -18.56
N ILE A 340 6.98 -11.07 -19.90
CA ILE A 340 5.89 -10.56 -20.72
C ILE A 340 4.76 -11.59 -20.75
N LEU A 341 3.63 -11.25 -20.12
CA LEU A 341 2.46 -12.11 -20.07
C LEU A 341 1.88 -12.32 -21.47
N ARG A 342 1.65 -13.55 -21.87
CA ARG A 342 0.89 -13.87 -23.09
C ARG A 342 -0.57 -14.12 -22.80
N ARG A 343 -0.85 -14.95 -21.79
CA ARG A 343 -2.21 -15.28 -21.34
C ARG A 343 -2.19 -15.96 -19.98
N ILE A 344 -3.35 -16.00 -19.34
CA ILE A 344 -3.61 -16.78 -18.14
C ILE A 344 -4.66 -17.83 -18.51
N GLU A 345 -4.35 -19.10 -18.25
CA GLU A 345 -5.22 -20.25 -18.49
C GLU A 345 -5.84 -20.71 -17.15
N GLY A 346 -6.94 -21.48 -17.22
CA GLY A 346 -7.53 -22.12 -16.04
C GLY A 346 -8.56 -21.27 -15.26
N LEU A 347 -8.84 -20.03 -15.67
CA LEU A 347 -9.80 -19.13 -14.99
C LEU A 347 -11.14 -19.82 -14.70
N GLY A 348 -11.71 -20.52 -15.70
CA GLY A 348 -12.99 -21.22 -15.54
C GLY A 348 -12.93 -22.38 -14.51
N ASN A 349 -11.79 -23.03 -14.33
CA ASN A 349 -11.61 -24.05 -13.29
C ASN A 349 -11.48 -23.39 -11.91
N ALA A 350 -10.63 -22.37 -11.79
CA ALA A 350 -10.45 -21.61 -10.55
C ALA A 350 -11.78 -21.07 -10.01
N THR A 351 -12.62 -20.51 -10.88
CA THR A 351 -13.92 -19.96 -10.50
C THR A 351 -14.93 -21.04 -10.03
N ARG A 352 -14.76 -22.30 -10.47
CA ARG A 352 -15.64 -23.42 -10.07
C ARG A 352 -15.21 -24.12 -8.78
N VAL A 353 -14.08 -23.78 -8.20
CA VAL A 353 -13.67 -24.31 -6.89
C VAL A 353 -14.69 -23.94 -5.84
N SER A 354 -15.19 -24.92 -5.10
CA SER A 354 -16.23 -24.70 -4.08
C SER A 354 -15.76 -23.76 -2.99
N GLY A 355 -16.52 -22.69 -2.75
CA GLY A 355 -16.20 -21.63 -1.78
C GLY A 355 -15.52 -20.41 -2.41
N VAL A 356 -15.11 -20.45 -3.68
CA VAL A 356 -14.66 -19.27 -4.42
C VAL A 356 -15.85 -18.38 -4.71
N THR A 357 -15.74 -17.10 -4.34
CA THR A 357 -16.77 -16.07 -4.56
C THR A 357 -16.45 -15.15 -5.73
N GLY A 358 -15.18 -15.10 -6.16
CA GLY A 358 -14.74 -14.32 -7.31
C GLY A 358 -13.27 -14.58 -7.66
N VAL A 359 -12.95 -14.42 -8.95
CA VAL A 359 -11.58 -14.36 -9.45
C VAL A 359 -11.49 -13.15 -10.38
N GLU A 360 -10.67 -12.19 -10.01
CA GLU A 360 -10.44 -10.95 -10.76
C GLU A 360 -9.01 -10.96 -11.31
N LEU A 361 -8.85 -10.87 -12.62
CA LEU A 361 -7.56 -10.82 -13.30
C LEU A 361 -7.35 -9.42 -13.87
N ASP A 362 -6.39 -8.68 -13.34
CA ASP A 362 -6.04 -7.33 -13.76
C ASP A 362 -4.94 -7.32 -14.82
N ALA A 363 -4.08 -8.34 -14.81
CA ALA A 363 -2.98 -8.48 -15.74
C ALA A 363 -3.47 -8.74 -17.17
N ARG A 364 -2.88 -8.04 -18.13
CA ARG A 364 -3.26 -8.09 -19.55
C ARG A 364 -2.15 -8.69 -20.41
N PRO A 365 -2.50 -9.35 -21.53
CA PRO A 365 -1.51 -9.78 -22.51
C PRO A 365 -0.61 -8.61 -22.94
N GLY A 366 0.70 -8.85 -23.02
CA GLY A 366 1.72 -7.85 -23.32
C GLY A 366 2.28 -7.09 -22.10
N GLN A 367 1.65 -7.21 -20.95
CA GLN A 367 2.15 -6.58 -19.72
C GLN A 367 3.38 -7.33 -19.19
N ILE A 368 4.37 -6.59 -18.71
CA ILE A 368 5.52 -7.15 -17.99
C ILE A 368 5.13 -7.34 -16.53
N LEU A 369 5.14 -8.59 -16.06
CA LEU A 369 4.95 -8.94 -14.66
C LEU A 369 6.31 -9.11 -14.00
N THR A 370 6.54 -8.39 -12.92
CA THR A 370 7.81 -8.40 -12.18
C THR A 370 7.54 -8.90 -10.76
N PRO A 371 8.23 -9.97 -10.31
CA PRO A 371 8.08 -10.46 -8.94
C PRO A 371 8.74 -9.51 -7.92
N TRP A 372 8.40 -9.71 -6.63
CA TRP A 372 9.08 -9.00 -5.54
C TRP A 372 10.58 -9.37 -5.48
N PRO A 373 11.42 -8.46 -5.01
CA PRO A 373 11.10 -7.18 -4.37
C PRO A 373 11.00 -5.98 -5.32
N GLU A 374 11.17 -6.15 -6.64
CA GLU A 374 11.04 -5.06 -7.62
C GLU A 374 9.58 -4.80 -8.03
N GLY A 375 8.75 -5.83 -8.01
CA GLY A 375 7.34 -5.75 -8.35
C GLY A 375 6.52 -5.02 -7.27
N CYS A 376 5.35 -4.53 -7.68
CA CYS A 376 4.39 -3.89 -6.80
C CYS A 376 2.93 -4.14 -7.22
N ALA A 377 2.72 -4.96 -8.24
CA ALA A 377 1.40 -5.22 -8.80
C ALA A 377 1.12 -6.71 -8.84
N TYR A 378 -0.03 -7.09 -8.37
CA TYR A 378 -0.53 -8.45 -8.44
C TYR A 378 -1.23 -8.67 -9.79
N PRO A 379 -1.05 -9.86 -10.41
CA PRO A 379 -1.77 -10.22 -11.63
C PRO A 379 -3.29 -10.26 -11.48
N GLY A 380 -3.77 -10.39 -10.25
CA GLY A 380 -5.19 -10.46 -9.94
C GLY A 380 -5.45 -10.91 -8.51
N PHE A 381 -6.70 -11.23 -8.23
CA PHE A 381 -7.20 -11.56 -6.90
C PHE A 381 -8.16 -12.75 -6.95
N ILE A 382 -8.12 -13.60 -5.92
CA ILE A 382 -9.08 -14.67 -5.71
C ILE A 382 -9.77 -14.42 -4.38
N PHE A 383 -11.10 -14.45 -4.36
CA PHE A 383 -11.92 -14.29 -3.16
C PHE A 383 -12.59 -15.59 -2.80
N ALA A 384 -12.65 -15.91 -1.51
CA ALA A 384 -13.32 -17.11 -1.03
C ALA A 384 -14.03 -16.89 0.30
N GLU A 385 -15.09 -17.68 0.53
CA GLU A 385 -15.78 -17.81 1.81
C GLU A 385 -15.93 -19.28 2.21
N ALA A 386 -15.90 -19.55 3.52
CA ALA A 386 -16.11 -20.90 4.05
C ALA A 386 -16.55 -20.86 5.52
N ALA A 387 -16.75 -22.04 6.13
CA ALA A 387 -17.12 -22.18 7.53
C ALA A 387 -15.98 -21.83 8.52
N SER A 388 -14.71 -21.79 8.06
CA SER A 388 -13.54 -21.42 8.85
C SER A 388 -12.45 -20.81 8.00
N THR A 389 -11.61 -19.97 8.59
CA THR A 389 -10.49 -19.31 7.90
C THR A 389 -9.48 -20.32 7.33
N GLY A 390 -9.20 -21.41 8.04
CA GLY A 390 -8.36 -22.50 7.52
C GLY A 390 -8.94 -23.19 6.28
N LYS A 391 -10.28 -23.26 6.15
CA LYS A 391 -10.93 -23.76 4.91
C LYS A 391 -10.88 -22.72 3.81
N VAL A 392 -11.00 -21.43 4.12
CA VAL A 392 -10.81 -20.34 3.17
C VAL A 392 -9.42 -20.38 2.55
N VAL A 393 -8.38 -20.53 3.37
CA VAL A 393 -6.98 -20.65 2.87
C VAL A 393 -6.85 -21.77 1.86
N ARG A 394 -7.31 -22.99 2.21
CA ARG A 394 -7.26 -24.14 1.29
C ARG A 394 -8.04 -23.91 0.00
N THR A 395 -9.20 -23.26 0.08
CA THR A 395 -9.99 -22.91 -1.12
C THR A 395 -9.24 -21.96 -2.04
N LEU A 396 -8.59 -20.92 -1.46
CA LEU A 396 -7.77 -19.96 -2.21
C LEU A 396 -6.58 -20.64 -2.90
N GLU A 397 -5.88 -21.52 -2.18
CA GLU A 397 -4.74 -22.30 -2.71
C GLU A 397 -5.17 -23.24 -3.83
N GLN A 398 -6.29 -23.95 -3.69
CA GLN A 398 -6.85 -24.81 -4.72
C GLN A 398 -7.24 -24.02 -5.97
N ALA A 399 -7.89 -22.87 -5.82
CA ALA A 399 -8.27 -22.04 -6.95
C ALA A 399 -7.04 -21.46 -7.66
N HIS A 400 -6.02 -21.04 -6.91
CA HIS A 400 -4.75 -20.56 -7.48
C HIS A 400 -4.02 -21.64 -8.26
N ALA A 401 -4.02 -22.89 -7.78
CA ALA A 401 -3.38 -24.02 -8.46
C ALA A 401 -3.97 -24.32 -9.85
N GLU A 402 -5.22 -23.93 -10.11
CA GLU A 402 -5.84 -24.04 -11.42
C GLU A 402 -5.33 -22.99 -12.44
N LEU A 403 -4.72 -21.90 -11.98
CA LEU A 403 -4.24 -20.83 -12.85
C LEU A 403 -2.85 -21.12 -13.39
N LYS A 404 -2.69 -20.98 -14.72
CA LYS A 404 -1.42 -21.13 -15.41
C LYS A 404 -1.04 -19.87 -16.16
N PHE A 405 0.05 -19.26 -15.76
CA PHE A 405 0.62 -18.07 -16.40
C PHE A 405 1.55 -18.49 -17.55
N VAL A 406 1.27 -18.02 -18.75
CA VAL A 406 2.08 -18.27 -19.94
C VAL A 406 2.79 -17.00 -20.33
N TYR A 407 4.12 -17.02 -20.24
CA TYR A 407 4.98 -15.91 -20.62
C TYR A 407 5.51 -16.05 -22.04
N SER A 408 5.87 -14.95 -22.67
CA SER A 408 6.66 -14.96 -23.90
C SER A 408 8.05 -15.48 -23.61
N PRO A 409 8.66 -16.26 -24.53
CA PRO A 409 10.06 -16.63 -24.40
C PRO A 409 10.93 -15.38 -24.29
N SER A 410 11.79 -15.31 -23.29
CA SER A 410 12.84 -14.29 -23.25
C SER A 410 13.90 -14.65 -24.30
N LEU A 411 14.01 -13.88 -25.36
CA LEU A 411 15.16 -13.97 -26.23
C LEU A 411 16.36 -13.37 -25.48
N PRO A 412 17.50 -14.09 -25.37
CA PRO A 412 18.70 -13.50 -24.83
C PRO A 412 19.15 -12.34 -25.72
N VAL A 413 18.96 -11.13 -25.28
CA VAL A 413 19.53 -9.96 -25.96
C VAL A 413 21.01 -9.93 -25.60
N HIS A 414 21.85 -10.48 -26.45
CA HIS A 414 23.27 -10.20 -26.39
C HIS A 414 23.47 -8.74 -26.84
N VAL A 415 23.65 -7.85 -25.89
CA VAL A 415 24.18 -6.52 -26.20
C VAL A 415 25.62 -6.74 -26.63
N VAL A 416 25.84 -6.80 -27.94
CA VAL A 416 27.18 -6.67 -28.50
C VAL A 416 27.60 -5.25 -28.21
N ALA A 417 28.50 -5.07 -27.24
CA ALA A 417 29.13 -3.78 -27.02
C ALA A 417 29.76 -3.36 -28.38
N ALA A 418 29.25 -2.31 -28.99
CA ALA A 418 29.86 -1.72 -30.16
C ALA A 418 31.23 -1.25 -29.71
N THR A 419 32.26 -2.00 -30.06
CA THR A 419 33.64 -1.54 -29.99
C THR A 419 33.74 -0.32 -30.90
N SER A 420 33.85 0.84 -30.29
CA SER A 420 34.13 2.10 -31.01
C SER A 420 35.46 1.95 -31.70
N SER A 421 35.45 1.56 -32.97
CA SER A 421 36.59 1.68 -33.88
C SER A 421 36.73 3.14 -34.30
N SER A 422 37.28 3.96 -33.41
CA SER A 422 37.80 5.29 -33.76
C SER A 422 39.24 5.15 -34.25
N GLN A 423 39.42 4.52 -35.39
CA GLN A 423 40.63 4.63 -36.19
C GLN A 423 40.24 4.39 -37.64
N LEU A 424 40.07 5.44 -38.39
CA LEU A 424 40.32 5.51 -39.84
C LEU A 424 39.78 6.87 -40.35
N PHE A 425 40.63 7.88 -40.34
CA PHE A 425 40.73 8.94 -41.37
C PHE A 425 41.84 9.89 -40.93
N ARG A 426 43.10 9.46 -41.17
CA ARG A 426 44.21 10.37 -41.43
C ARG A 426 44.15 10.69 -42.91
N THR A 427 43.71 11.85 -43.28
CA THR A 427 43.94 12.40 -44.60
C THR A 427 45.33 13.01 -44.60
N ASP A 428 46.26 12.37 -45.29
CA ASP A 428 47.52 12.97 -45.69
C ASP A 428 47.26 14.13 -46.64
N ASN A 429 47.64 15.34 -46.22
CA ASN A 429 47.81 16.46 -47.09
C ASN A 429 49.07 16.23 -47.93
N VAL A 430 48.93 16.05 -49.23
CA VAL A 430 50.03 16.27 -50.23
C VAL A 430 49.78 17.59 -50.93
N ARG A 431 50.77 18.45 -50.74
CA ARG A 431 50.93 19.71 -51.53
C ARG A 431 51.15 19.39 -53.02
N GLN A 432 50.45 20.04 -53.83
CA GLN A 432 50.98 20.94 -54.95
C GLN A 432 49.88 21.89 -55.42
#